data_de9e6421665c0675188e5cf3d4f696c0
#
_entry.id   de9e6421665c0675188e5cf3d4f696c0
#
_cell.length_a   1.000
_cell.length_b   1.000
_cell.length_c   1.000
_cell.angle_alpha   90.00
_cell.angle_beta   90.00
_cell.angle_gamma   90.00
#
_symmetry.space_group_name_H-M   'P 1'
#
loop_
_entity.id
_entity.type
_entity.pdbx_description
1 polymer ?
#
loop_
_entity_poly.entity_id
_entity_poly.type
_entity_poly.pdbx_seq_one_letter_code
_entity_poly.pdbx_strand_id
1 'polypeptide(L)'
;MQIIFRANKEFLLRPELEDFFRQKMEKLEKFLQNVEPIRMELEVSLASDRLRKGSLFAAKAQLFLPRKSLRSSGEGRTIRNAMIETRDELEEQIKKYMTQPIAKKRSEKKEVSRS
;
A
#
# COMPACT_ATOMS: atom_id res chain seq x y z
N MET A 1 4.72 10.28 7.26
CA MET A 1 4.37 8.85 7.42
C MET A 1 5.63 8.02 7.45
N GLN A 2 5.70 7.08 8.35
CA GLN A 2 6.84 6.18 8.44
C GLN A 2 6.68 5.02 7.45
N ILE A 3 7.71 4.78 6.65
CA ILE A 3 7.70 3.69 5.70
C ILE A 3 8.80 2.70 6.09
N ILE A 4 8.40 1.45 6.28
CA ILE A 4 9.28 0.39 6.74
C ILE A 4 9.35 -0.68 5.67
N PHE A 5 10.57 -1.08 5.31
CA PHE A 5 10.77 -2.20 4.38
C PHE A 5 11.00 -3.47 5.17
N ARG A 6 10.18 -4.48 4.89
CA ARG A 6 10.32 -5.75 5.57
C ARG A 6 11.42 -6.56 4.90
N ALA A 7 12.23 -7.21 5.73
CA ALA A 7 13.31 -8.03 5.23
C ALA A 7 12.77 -9.27 4.52
N ASN A 8 13.48 -9.67 3.47
CA ASN A 8 13.15 -10.87 2.73
C ASN A 8 14.44 -11.66 2.55
N LYS A 9 14.43 -12.92 2.99
CA LYS A 9 15.63 -13.74 2.95
C LYS A 9 16.07 -14.10 1.54
N GLU A 10 15.12 -14.13 0.62
CA GLU A 10 15.42 -14.53 -0.75
C GLU A 10 15.97 -13.40 -1.60
N PHE A 11 15.91 -12.18 -1.10
CA PHE A 11 16.05 -11.07 -1.99
C PHE A 11 16.44 -9.81 -1.21
N LEU A 12 17.55 -9.21 -1.62
CA LEU A 12 18.04 -7.98 -0.98
C LEU A 12 17.75 -6.83 -1.93
N LEU A 13 16.93 -5.90 -1.46
CA LEU A 13 16.53 -4.76 -2.27
C LEU A 13 17.61 -3.68 -2.23
N ARG A 14 18.00 -3.19 -3.40
CA ARG A 14 19.01 -2.15 -3.48
C ARG A 14 18.43 -0.81 -3.01
N PRO A 15 19.28 0.07 -2.46
CA PRO A 15 18.80 1.35 -1.95
C PRO A 15 18.05 2.18 -2.98
N GLU A 16 18.49 2.18 -4.24
CA GLU A 16 17.81 2.98 -5.24
C GLU A 16 16.41 2.45 -5.54
N LEU A 17 16.20 1.15 -5.40
CA LEU A 17 14.87 0.58 -5.58
C LEU A 17 13.99 0.83 -4.37
N GLU A 18 14.59 0.83 -3.17
CA GLU A 18 13.84 1.24 -1.99
C GLU A 18 13.36 2.67 -2.12
N ASP A 19 14.25 3.54 -2.59
CA ASP A 19 13.90 4.95 -2.78
C ASP A 19 12.79 5.11 -3.81
N PHE A 20 12.88 4.34 -4.89
CA PHE A 20 11.84 4.39 -5.91
C PHE A 20 10.48 4.01 -5.32
N PHE A 21 10.43 2.92 -4.57
CA PHE A 21 9.18 2.45 -3.99
C PHE A 21 8.66 3.45 -2.96
N ARG A 22 9.57 3.95 -2.11
CA ARG A 22 9.21 4.93 -1.09
C ARG A 22 8.60 6.17 -1.73
N GLN A 23 9.23 6.69 -2.77
CA GLN A 23 8.73 7.90 -3.42
C GLN A 23 7.35 7.68 -4.04
N LYS A 24 7.14 6.51 -4.65
CA LYS A 24 5.85 6.20 -5.24
C LYS A 24 4.77 6.15 -4.17
N MET A 25 5.09 5.56 -3.02
CA MET A 25 4.11 5.40 -1.95
C MET A 25 3.84 6.69 -1.20
N GLU A 26 4.86 7.53 -1.02
CA GLU A 26 4.67 8.80 -0.32
C GLU A 26 3.66 9.68 -1.02
N LYS A 27 3.57 9.59 -2.33
CA LYS A 27 2.63 10.40 -3.08
C LYS A 27 1.18 10.04 -2.78
N LEU A 28 0.94 8.90 -2.17
CA LEU A 28 -0.42 8.49 -1.84
C LEU A 28 -0.99 9.24 -0.64
N GLU A 29 -0.14 9.89 0.15
CA GLU A 29 -0.61 10.61 1.33
C GLU A 29 -1.62 11.70 0.98
N LYS A 30 -1.50 12.27 -0.22
CA LYS A 30 -2.41 13.33 -0.62
C LYS A 30 -3.86 12.86 -0.70
N PHE A 31 -4.09 11.56 -0.79
CA PHE A 31 -5.44 11.03 -0.85
C PHE A 31 -6.02 10.74 0.53
N LEU A 32 -5.23 10.87 1.57
CA LEU A 32 -5.65 10.59 2.94
C LEU A 32 -6.06 11.87 3.65
N GLN A 33 -7.11 12.50 3.18
CA GLN A 33 -7.56 13.76 3.74
C GLN A 33 -8.07 13.56 5.16
N ASN A 34 -7.51 14.31 6.11
CA ASN A 34 -7.93 14.28 7.51
C ASN A 34 -7.74 12.93 8.18
N VAL A 35 -6.95 12.06 7.59
CA VAL A 35 -6.61 10.76 8.18
C VAL A 35 -5.09 10.71 8.27
N GLU A 36 -4.58 10.62 9.50
CA GLU A 36 -3.14 10.53 9.72
C GLU A 36 -2.71 9.08 9.67
N PRO A 37 -1.93 8.69 8.68
CA PRO A 37 -1.46 7.31 8.61
C PRO A 37 -0.43 7.04 9.72
N ILE A 38 -0.48 5.83 10.28
CA ILE A 38 0.46 5.43 11.32
C ILE A 38 1.79 5.04 10.71
N ARG A 39 1.75 4.11 9.76
CA ARG A 39 2.95 3.67 9.06
C ARG A 39 2.55 2.86 7.84
N MET A 40 3.52 2.62 6.99
CA MET A 40 3.34 1.73 5.84
C MET A 40 4.47 0.71 5.83
N GLU A 41 4.12 -0.56 5.62
CA GLU A 41 5.10 -1.62 5.51
C GLU A 41 5.13 -2.11 4.07
N LEU A 42 6.33 -2.21 3.52
CA LEU A 42 6.53 -2.62 2.13
C LEU A 42 7.42 -3.85 2.06
N GLU A 43 7.16 -4.69 1.09
CA GLU A 43 7.94 -5.89 0.90
C GLU A 43 8.03 -6.20 -0.59
N VAL A 44 9.21 -6.66 -1.03
CA VAL A 44 9.40 -7.12 -2.41
C VAL A 44 9.97 -8.52 -2.32
N SER A 45 9.50 -9.40 -3.18
CA SER A 45 9.93 -10.79 -3.19
C SER A 45 9.94 -11.32 -4.61
N LEU A 46 10.46 -12.53 -4.76
CA LEU A 46 10.37 -13.23 -6.03
C LEU A 46 8.95 -13.76 -6.19
N ALA A 47 8.49 -13.78 -7.43
CA ALA A 47 7.16 -14.31 -7.70
C ALA A 47 7.16 -15.82 -7.55
N SER A 48 6.05 -16.35 -7.06
CA SER A 48 5.88 -17.79 -6.93
C SER A 48 5.14 -18.31 -8.15
N ASP A 49 5.10 -19.64 -8.27
CA ASP A 49 4.40 -20.28 -9.39
C ASP A 49 2.90 -20.02 -9.34
N ARG A 50 2.39 -19.55 -8.21
CA ARG A 50 0.96 -19.29 -8.07
C ARG A 50 0.53 -17.96 -8.67
N LEU A 51 1.50 -17.10 -8.99
CA LEU A 51 1.20 -15.78 -9.52
C LEU A 51 1.01 -15.86 -11.03
N ARG A 52 0.68 -14.71 -11.61
CA ARG A 52 0.45 -14.66 -13.04
C ARG A 52 1.65 -15.19 -13.80
N LYS A 53 1.33 -15.88 -14.90
CA LYS A 53 2.37 -16.42 -15.76
C LYS A 53 3.21 -15.26 -16.31
N GLY A 54 4.53 -15.43 -16.23
CA GLY A 54 5.44 -14.42 -16.72
C GLY A 54 5.88 -13.40 -15.68
N SER A 55 5.27 -13.42 -14.49
CA SER A 55 5.71 -12.54 -13.42
C SER A 55 6.95 -13.10 -12.77
N LEU A 56 7.93 -12.23 -12.53
CA LEU A 56 9.18 -12.62 -11.90
C LEU A 56 9.32 -12.02 -10.50
N PHE A 57 8.61 -10.93 -10.23
CA PHE A 57 8.70 -10.23 -8.95
C PHE A 57 7.32 -9.94 -8.41
N ALA A 58 7.24 -9.85 -7.08
CA ALA A 58 6.01 -9.50 -6.40
C ALA A 58 6.31 -8.43 -5.36
N ALA A 59 5.33 -7.56 -5.11
CA ALA A 59 5.47 -6.55 -4.08
C ALA A 59 4.19 -6.50 -3.27
N LYS A 60 4.31 -6.08 -2.03
CA LYS A 60 3.17 -5.95 -1.13
C LYS A 60 3.30 -4.67 -0.35
N ALA A 61 2.17 -4.09 0.01
CA ALA A 61 2.12 -2.92 0.86
C ALA A 61 1.00 -3.09 1.87
N GLN A 62 1.25 -2.62 3.08
CA GLN A 62 0.20 -2.56 4.08
C GLN A 62 0.27 -1.18 4.72
N LEU A 63 -0.84 -0.46 4.63
CA LEU A 63 -0.96 0.88 5.18
C LEU A 63 -1.78 0.81 6.45
N PHE A 64 -1.18 1.23 7.56
CA PHE A 64 -1.84 1.20 8.86
C PHE A 64 -2.44 2.55 9.15
N LEU A 65 -3.76 2.60 9.21
CA LEU A 65 -4.52 3.78 9.56
C LEU A 65 -5.07 3.61 10.98
N PRO A 66 -5.48 4.69 11.63
CA PRO A 66 -5.95 4.57 13.02
C PRO A 66 -7.08 3.58 13.22
N ARG A 67 -7.96 3.41 12.24
CA ARG A 67 -9.10 2.53 12.42
C ARG A 67 -9.11 1.33 11.48
N LYS A 68 -8.17 1.27 10.56
CA LYS A 68 -8.18 0.22 9.55
C LYS A 68 -6.82 0.10 8.92
N SER A 69 -6.48 -1.09 8.47
CA SER A 69 -5.33 -1.23 7.61
C SER A 69 -5.78 -1.61 6.21
N LEU A 70 -5.06 -1.11 5.22
CA LEU A 70 -5.32 -1.39 3.82
C LEU A 70 -4.14 -2.16 3.27
N ARG A 71 -4.43 -3.13 2.41
CA ARG A 71 -3.39 -3.97 1.83
C ARG A 71 -3.49 -3.94 0.32
N SER A 72 -2.34 -4.03 -0.30
CA SER A 72 -2.29 -4.18 -1.74
C SER A 72 -1.11 -5.06 -2.12
N SER A 73 -1.16 -5.56 -3.32
CA SER A 73 -0.06 -6.36 -3.86
C SER A 73 0.01 -6.13 -5.35
N GLY A 74 1.15 -6.47 -5.90
CA GLY A 74 1.36 -6.37 -7.33
C GLY A 74 2.43 -7.32 -7.76
N GLU A 75 2.49 -7.60 -9.04
CA GLU A 75 3.49 -8.48 -9.60
C GLU A 75 3.87 -7.98 -10.98
N GLY A 76 5.04 -8.39 -11.44
CA GLY A 76 5.49 -7.95 -12.74
C GLY A 76 6.76 -8.65 -13.16
N ARG A 77 7.16 -8.42 -14.40
CA ARG A 77 8.39 -8.98 -14.91
C ARG A 77 9.62 -8.22 -14.40
N THR A 78 9.42 -7.00 -13.97
CA THR A 78 10.49 -6.23 -13.35
C THR A 78 10.05 -5.83 -11.96
N ILE A 79 11.05 -5.50 -11.13
CA ILE A 79 10.77 -5.06 -9.77
C ILE A 79 9.93 -3.78 -9.79
N ARG A 80 10.28 -2.84 -10.66
CA ARG A 80 9.55 -1.58 -10.73
C ARG A 80 8.11 -1.77 -11.15
N ASN A 81 7.85 -2.69 -12.09
CA ASN A 81 6.47 -2.96 -12.50
C ASN A 81 5.65 -3.52 -11.34
N ALA A 82 6.24 -4.42 -10.54
CA ALA A 82 5.55 -4.96 -9.38
C ALA A 82 5.23 -3.86 -8.37
N MET A 83 6.17 -2.95 -8.15
CA MET A 83 5.97 -1.84 -7.23
C MET A 83 4.87 -0.90 -7.71
N ILE A 84 4.88 -0.58 -9.00
CA ILE A 84 3.88 0.33 -9.57
C ILE A 84 2.49 -0.28 -9.47
N GLU A 85 2.36 -1.56 -9.77
CA GLU A 85 1.06 -2.21 -9.65
C GLU A 85 0.57 -2.21 -8.21
N THR A 86 1.48 -2.46 -7.25
CA THR A 86 1.13 -2.41 -5.84
C THR A 86 0.65 -1.02 -5.44
N ARG A 87 1.35 -0.01 -5.91
CA ARG A 87 0.99 1.38 -5.61
C ARG A 87 -0.38 1.72 -6.21
N ASP A 88 -0.61 1.31 -7.46
CA ASP A 88 -1.88 1.63 -8.11
C ASP A 88 -3.05 0.99 -7.39
N GLU A 89 -2.88 -0.26 -6.96
CA GLU A 89 -3.94 -0.92 -6.22
C GLU A 89 -4.16 -0.26 -4.86
N LEU A 90 -3.10 0.14 -4.19
CA LEU A 90 -3.25 0.80 -2.90
C LEU A 90 -3.95 2.15 -3.06
N GLU A 91 -3.66 2.87 -4.13
CA GLU A 91 -4.35 4.12 -4.40
C GLU A 91 -5.85 3.89 -4.52
N GLU A 92 -6.25 2.84 -5.24
CA GLU A 92 -7.67 2.53 -5.36
C GLU A 92 -8.28 2.16 -4.01
N GLN A 93 -7.55 1.40 -3.20
CA GLN A 93 -8.02 1.04 -1.87
C GLN A 93 -8.21 2.27 -1.00
N ILE A 94 -7.29 3.21 -1.07
CA ILE A 94 -7.40 4.46 -0.30
C ILE A 94 -8.60 5.26 -0.75
N LYS A 95 -8.76 5.43 -2.06
CA LYS A 95 -9.88 6.21 -2.58
C LYS A 95 -11.21 5.57 -2.20
N LYS A 96 -11.28 4.26 -2.27
CA LYS A 96 -12.49 3.53 -1.90
C LYS A 96 -12.79 3.71 -0.42
N TYR A 97 -11.78 3.60 0.42
CA TYR A 97 -11.93 3.77 1.85
C TYR A 97 -12.42 5.19 2.17
N MET A 98 -11.83 6.18 1.54
CA MET A 98 -12.15 7.57 1.83
C MET A 98 -13.54 7.98 1.35
N THR A 99 -14.14 7.21 0.45
CA THR A 99 -15.49 7.53 -0.03
C THR A 99 -16.57 6.71 0.63
N GLN A 100 -16.23 5.81 1.53
CA GLN A 100 -17.22 5.00 2.21
C GLN A 100 -18.03 5.85 3.19
N PRO A 101 -19.35 5.67 3.23
CA PRO A 101 -20.19 6.46 4.14
C PRO A 101 -19.79 6.34 5.61
N ILE A 102 -19.37 5.15 6.02
CA ILE A 102 -18.97 4.93 7.41
C ILE A 102 -17.76 5.80 7.77
N ALA A 103 -16.78 5.87 6.88
CA ALA A 103 -15.61 6.69 7.12
C ALA A 103 -15.98 8.16 7.22
N LYS A 104 -16.89 8.62 6.35
CA LYS A 104 -17.33 10.00 6.36
C LYS A 104 -18.09 10.34 7.64
N LYS A 105 -18.95 9.46 8.05
CA LYS A 105 -19.71 9.70 9.26
C LYS A 105 -18.83 9.81 10.48
N ARG A 106 -17.83 8.96 10.55
CA ARG A 106 -16.92 8.98 11.69
C ARG A 106 -16.09 10.23 11.73
N SER A 107 -15.77 10.77 10.60
CA SER A 107 -15.01 12.01 10.60
C SER A 107 -15.88 13.20 10.90
N GLU A 108 -17.18 13.11 10.63
CA GLU A 108 -18.10 14.20 10.92
C GLU A 108 -18.49 14.22 12.39
N LYS A 109 -18.63 13.04 12.99
CA LYS A 109 -19.03 12.95 14.36
C LYS A 109 -18.82 11.58 14.88
N LYS A 110 -19.31 11.26 15.34
CA LYS A 110 -19.38 10.02 15.71
C LYS A 110 -20.60 9.29 15.80
N GLU A 111 -21.45 9.24 15.33
CA GLU A 111 -22.37 8.61 15.08
C GLU A 111 -23.29 8.13 15.36
N VAL A 112 -23.70 8.41 15.40
CA VAL A 112 -24.66 8.04 15.43
C VAL A 112 -25.32 7.22 15.14
N SER A 113 -25.55 7.17 15.11
CA SER A 113 -26.10 6.48 14.71
C SER A 113 -26.54 5.81 14.22
N ARG A 114 -26.57 5.89 14.00
CA ARG A 114 -26.75 5.44 13.28
C ARG A 114 -26.92 5.03 13.03
N SER A 115 -26.99 5.53 13.14
CA SER A 115 -26.93 5.42 12.73
C SER A 115 -26.99 5.32 12.48
#